data_8cd7e8c68e591964c3bf9de1c9f61531
#
_entry.id   8cd7e8c68e591964c3bf9de1c9f61531
#
_cell.length_a   1.000
_cell.length_b   1.000
_cell.length_c   1.000
_cell.angle_alpha   90.00
_cell.angle_beta   90.00
_cell.angle_gamma   90.00
#
_symmetry.space_group_name_H-M   'P 1'
#
loop_
_entity.id
_entity.type
_entity.pdbx_description
1 polymer ?
#
loop_
_entity_poly.entity_id
_entity_poly.type
_entity_poly.pdbx_seq_one_letter_code
_entity_poly.pdbx_strand_id
1 'polypeptide(L)'
;MQILPKVNTLRKGSLLYRSIRYRKGFGVHSPFVFNLITKVIEEKCSYYSFYDIELLRKQLLFKEGEITYPDRQNKGKRKTRSISEIVKRESIRPKHGALLFRLANYFKSKNILQIGTTMGLSTLYLTSYATGLRCIALENVPEFATIARQAFAKE
;
A
#
# COMPACT_ATOMS: atom_id res chain seq x y z
N MET A 1 -45.99 14.59 -21.20
CA MET A 1 -44.57 14.47 -21.59
C MET A 1 -43.76 14.57 -20.30
N GLN A 2 -43.50 13.43 -19.64
CA GLN A 2 -42.77 13.36 -18.37
C GLN A 2 -41.28 13.39 -18.65
N ILE A 3 -40.60 14.38 -18.10
CA ILE A 3 -39.12 14.53 -18.18
C ILE A 3 -38.48 13.62 -17.13
N LEU A 4 -37.81 12.58 -17.59
CA LEU A 4 -37.01 11.70 -16.73
C LEU A 4 -35.86 12.49 -16.05
N PRO A 5 -35.60 12.30 -14.75
CA PRO A 5 -34.54 13.02 -14.06
C PRO A 5 -33.15 12.58 -14.54
N LYS A 6 -32.30 13.56 -14.72
CA LYS A 6 -30.91 13.39 -15.24
C LYS A 6 -30.14 12.29 -14.52
N VAL A 7 -29.62 11.34 -15.27
CA VAL A 7 -28.84 10.14 -14.86
C VAL A 7 -27.69 10.43 -13.89
N ASN A 8 -27.16 11.64 -13.84
CA ASN A 8 -26.04 12.03 -12.97
C ASN A 8 -26.39 12.18 -11.48
N THR A 9 -27.64 12.47 -11.13
CA THR A 9 -28.05 12.63 -9.71
C THR A 9 -28.29 11.27 -9.05
N LEU A 10 -28.73 10.28 -9.81
CA LEU A 10 -28.93 8.90 -9.35
C LEU A 10 -27.61 8.19 -9.05
N ARG A 11 -26.51 8.54 -9.75
CA ARG A 11 -25.20 7.93 -9.53
C ARG A 11 -24.54 8.33 -8.20
N LYS A 12 -24.67 9.58 -7.79
CA LYS A 12 -24.08 10.06 -6.51
C LYS A 12 -24.82 9.47 -5.29
N GLY A 13 -26.13 9.45 -5.31
CA GLY A 13 -26.94 8.81 -4.27
C GLY A 13 -26.75 7.29 -4.20
N SER A 14 -26.57 6.62 -5.35
CA SER A 14 -26.28 5.19 -5.45
C SER A 14 -24.92 4.81 -4.84
N LEU A 15 -23.89 5.63 -5.01
CA LEU A 15 -22.55 5.36 -4.44
C LEU A 15 -22.55 5.54 -2.92
N LEU A 16 -23.22 6.58 -2.40
CA LEU A 16 -23.36 6.83 -0.97
C LEU A 16 -24.21 5.72 -0.31
N TYR A 17 -25.33 5.36 -0.92
CA TYR A 17 -26.19 4.28 -0.47
C TYR A 17 -25.49 2.93 -0.48
N ARG A 18 -24.70 2.63 -1.54
CA ARG A 18 -23.84 1.43 -1.60
C ARG A 18 -22.77 1.44 -0.51
N SER A 19 -22.10 2.56 -0.30
CA SER A 19 -21.08 2.72 0.74
C SER A 19 -21.62 2.48 2.14
N ILE A 20 -22.87 2.84 2.42
CA ILE A 20 -23.52 2.61 3.72
C ILE A 20 -24.06 1.18 3.82
N ARG A 21 -24.76 0.72 2.77
CA ARG A 21 -25.46 -0.58 2.77
C ARG A 21 -24.49 -1.78 2.75
N TYR A 22 -23.36 -1.67 2.06
CA TYR A 22 -22.39 -2.77 1.94
C TYR A 22 -21.25 -2.69 2.97
N ARG A 23 -21.36 -1.82 3.97
CA ARG A 23 -20.45 -1.82 5.12
C ARG A 23 -20.56 -3.15 5.87
N LYS A 24 -19.41 -3.63 6.37
CA LYS A 24 -19.32 -4.89 7.14
C LYS A 24 -19.83 -6.13 6.35
N GLY A 25 -19.68 -6.13 5.03
CA GLY A 25 -20.07 -7.28 4.21
C GLY A 25 -21.56 -7.51 4.06
N PHE A 26 -22.42 -6.54 4.44
CA PHE A 26 -23.87 -6.67 4.30
C PHE A 26 -24.26 -6.90 2.84
N GLY A 27 -25.07 -7.93 2.57
CA GLY A 27 -25.50 -8.32 1.22
C GLY A 27 -24.47 -9.08 0.39
N VAL A 28 -23.34 -9.50 1.00
CA VAL A 28 -22.35 -10.36 0.35
C VAL A 28 -22.68 -11.82 0.67
N HIS A 29 -23.00 -12.60 -0.36
CA HIS A 29 -23.38 -14.01 -0.23
C HIS A 29 -22.18 -14.96 -0.18
N SER A 30 -20.99 -14.55 -0.66
CA SER A 30 -19.78 -15.36 -0.59
C SER A 30 -19.16 -15.28 0.80
N PRO A 31 -19.04 -16.40 1.55
CA PRO A 31 -18.37 -16.42 2.86
C PRO A 31 -16.91 -15.94 2.78
N PHE A 32 -16.21 -16.27 1.69
CA PHE A 32 -14.84 -15.81 1.45
C PHE A 32 -14.79 -14.29 1.34
N VAL A 33 -15.62 -13.69 0.48
CA VAL A 33 -15.64 -12.24 0.27
C VAL A 33 -16.11 -11.51 1.53
N PHE A 34 -17.09 -12.05 2.24
CA PHE A 34 -17.54 -11.52 3.52
C PHE A 34 -16.38 -11.46 4.54
N ASN A 35 -15.66 -12.57 4.72
CA ASN A 35 -14.51 -12.62 5.61
C ASN A 35 -13.39 -11.67 5.17
N LEU A 36 -13.10 -11.56 3.87
CA LEU A 36 -12.10 -10.64 3.34
C LEU A 36 -12.46 -9.18 3.65
N ILE A 37 -13.72 -8.80 3.48
CA ILE A 37 -14.18 -7.44 3.79
C ILE A 37 -14.07 -7.18 5.29
N THR A 38 -14.64 -8.04 6.12
CA THR A 38 -14.80 -7.80 7.56
C THR A 38 -13.50 -7.96 8.34
N LYS A 39 -12.66 -8.96 7.98
CA LYS A 39 -11.44 -9.29 8.71
C LYS A 39 -10.16 -8.68 8.14
N VAL A 40 -10.21 -8.13 6.92
CA VAL A 40 -9.02 -7.56 6.26
C VAL A 40 -9.22 -6.11 5.87
N ILE A 41 -10.26 -5.80 5.10
CA ILE A 41 -10.44 -4.46 4.53
C ILE A 41 -10.89 -3.47 5.60
N GLU A 42 -11.88 -3.86 6.42
CA GLU A 42 -12.49 -2.98 7.45
C GLU A 42 -11.80 -3.07 8.81
N GLU A 43 -10.83 -3.96 8.98
CA GLU A 43 -10.08 -4.06 10.23
C GLU A 43 -9.29 -2.78 10.50
N LYS A 44 -9.31 -2.33 11.76
CA LYS A 44 -8.66 -1.09 12.22
C LYS A 44 -7.55 -1.32 13.24
N CYS A 45 -7.23 -2.57 13.56
CA CYS A 45 -6.19 -2.87 14.54
C CYS A 45 -4.82 -2.36 14.09
N SER A 46 -4.08 -1.78 15.02
CA SER A 46 -2.68 -1.44 14.86
C SER A 46 -1.81 -2.59 15.36
N TYR A 47 -0.74 -2.90 14.65
CA TYR A 47 0.21 -3.95 14.99
C TYR A 47 1.54 -3.31 15.39
N TYR A 48 2.30 -3.95 16.28
CA TYR A 48 3.58 -3.42 16.77
C TYR A 48 4.57 -3.11 15.66
N SER A 49 4.66 -3.99 14.67
CA SER A 49 5.52 -3.80 13.50
C SER A 49 5.26 -2.51 12.73
N PHE A 50 4.06 -1.95 12.82
CA PHE A 50 3.76 -0.67 12.15
C PHE A 50 4.51 0.50 12.77
N TYR A 51 4.82 0.44 14.07
CA TYR A 51 5.57 1.50 14.72
C TYR A 51 6.99 1.63 14.14
N ASP A 52 7.70 0.52 13.98
CA ASP A 52 9.07 0.52 13.47
C ASP A 52 9.11 0.93 11.99
N ILE A 53 8.16 0.44 11.19
CA ILE A 53 8.04 0.84 9.78
C ILE A 53 7.77 2.35 9.65
N GLU A 54 6.91 2.91 10.49
CA GLU A 54 6.62 4.34 10.45
C GLU A 54 7.75 5.19 11.06
N LEU A 55 8.53 4.66 11.99
CA LEU A 55 9.75 5.28 12.46
C LEU A 55 10.79 5.36 11.34
N LEU A 56 10.99 4.27 10.59
CA LEU A 56 11.83 4.27 9.39
C LEU A 56 11.33 5.29 8.35
N ARG A 57 10.02 5.35 8.11
CA ARG A 57 9.43 6.36 7.23
C ARG A 57 9.80 7.78 7.67
N LYS A 58 9.70 8.09 8.96
CA LYS A 58 10.11 9.38 9.51
C LYS A 58 11.60 9.65 9.28
N GLN A 59 12.47 8.67 9.53
CA GLN A 59 13.90 8.80 9.26
C GLN A 59 14.17 9.12 7.78
N LEU A 60 13.49 8.45 6.85
CA LEU A 60 13.62 8.72 5.42
C LEU A 60 13.10 10.11 5.01
N LEU A 61 12.08 10.63 5.70
CA LEU A 61 11.57 11.98 5.45
C LEU A 61 12.55 13.09 5.85
N PHE A 62 13.43 12.82 6.81
CA PHE A 62 14.48 13.74 7.26
C PHE A 62 15.85 13.45 6.60
N LYS A 63 15.95 12.39 5.81
CA LYS A 63 17.18 12.02 5.13
C LYS A 63 17.46 12.99 4.00
N GLU A 64 18.62 13.63 4.03
CA GLU A 64 19.11 14.49 2.96
C GLU A 64 19.55 13.67 1.74
N GLY A 65 19.54 14.32 0.59
CA GLY A 65 19.97 13.76 -0.68
C GLY A 65 18.89 13.76 -1.74
N GLU A 66 19.35 13.69 -2.99
CA GLU A 66 18.51 13.65 -4.17
C GLU A 66 18.79 12.40 -5.00
N ILE A 67 17.78 11.89 -5.67
CA ILE A 67 17.89 10.71 -6.54
C ILE A 67 17.34 11.08 -7.91
N THR A 68 18.11 10.73 -8.94
CA THR A 68 17.72 10.90 -10.35
C THR A 68 17.32 9.56 -10.92
N TYR A 69 16.07 9.42 -11.32
CA TYR A 69 15.49 8.17 -11.78
C TYR A 69 14.57 8.36 -13.00
N PRO A 70 14.26 7.30 -13.75
CA PRO A 70 13.39 7.39 -14.93
C PRO A 70 12.01 7.97 -14.59
N ASP A 71 11.53 8.90 -15.41
CA ASP A 71 10.18 9.42 -15.25
C ASP A 71 9.16 8.46 -15.89
N ARG A 72 8.30 7.89 -15.07
CA ARG A 72 7.26 6.95 -15.54
C ARG A 72 6.21 7.61 -16.45
N GLN A 73 6.00 8.91 -16.31
CA GLN A 73 5.00 9.65 -17.10
C GLN A 73 5.57 10.13 -18.45
N ASN A 74 6.88 10.38 -18.50
CA ASN A 74 7.57 10.86 -19.70
C ASN A 74 8.67 9.88 -20.09
N LYS A 75 8.34 8.90 -20.95
CA LYS A 75 9.29 7.88 -21.41
C LYS A 75 10.56 8.55 -21.98
N GLY A 76 11.71 8.05 -21.57
CA GLY A 76 13.02 8.56 -21.98
C GLY A 76 13.54 9.76 -21.20
N LYS A 77 12.74 10.38 -20.33
CA LYS A 77 13.20 11.44 -19.43
C LYS A 77 13.56 10.92 -18.06
N ARG A 78 14.48 11.60 -17.39
CA ARG A 78 14.82 11.36 -15.99
C ARG A 78 14.31 12.54 -15.15
N LYS A 79 13.99 12.30 -13.91
CA LYS A 79 13.61 13.33 -12.94
C LYS A 79 14.45 13.19 -11.69
N THR A 80 14.82 14.32 -11.10
CA THR A 80 15.53 14.40 -9.83
C THR A 80 14.56 14.85 -8.75
N ARG A 81 14.59 14.19 -7.62
CA ARG A 81 13.79 14.53 -6.43
C ARG A 81 14.55 14.23 -5.16
N SER A 82 14.26 15.02 -4.12
CA SER A 82 14.74 14.72 -2.78
C SER A 82 14.16 13.40 -2.26
N ILE A 83 14.90 12.73 -1.38
CA ILE A 83 14.45 11.49 -0.74
C ILE A 83 13.09 11.71 -0.05
N SER A 84 12.92 12.84 0.64
CA SER A 84 11.67 13.18 1.32
C SER A 84 10.48 13.29 0.36
N GLU A 85 10.66 13.89 -0.82
CA GLU A 85 9.60 13.96 -1.84
C GLU A 85 9.22 12.59 -2.39
N ILE A 86 10.21 11.72 -2.62
CA ILE A 86 9.98 10.36 -3.10
C ILE A 86 9.19 9.57 -2.05
N VAL A 87 9.55 9.67 -0.77
CA VAL A 87 8.81 9.02 0.31
C VAL A 87 7.36 9.51 0.37
N LYS A 88 7.12 10.81 0.24
CA LYS A 88 5.77 11.39 0.28
C LYS A 88 4.91 10.98 -0.92
N ARG A 89 5.50 10.88 -2.11
CA ARG A 89 4.75 10.73 -3.37
C ARG A 89 4.72 9.31 -3.91
N GLU A 90 5.80 8.54 -3.72
CA GLU A 90 6.00 7.25 -4.39
C GLU A 90 6.03 6.07 -3.41
N SER A 91 6.24 6.30 -2.11
CA SER A 91 6.13 5.23 -1.13
C SER A 91 4.69 4.96 -0.72
N ILE A 92 4.44 3.72 -0.30
CA ILE A 92 3.11 3.32 0.15
C ILE A 92 2.67 4.16 1.36
N ARG A 93 1.41 4.58 1.36
CA ARG A 93 0.83 5.29 2.51
C ARG A 93 0.55 4.30 3.67
N PRO A 94 0.64 4.73 4.94
CA PRO A 94 0.44 3.86 6.11
C PRO A 94 -0.84 3.01 6.04
N LYS A 95 -1.95 3.62 5.66
CA LYS A 95 -3.25 2.93 5.49
C LYS A 95 -3.19 1.77 4.50
N HIS A 96 -2.50 1.96 3.38
CA HIS A 96 -2.38 0.91 2.35
C HIS A 96 -1.33 -0.13 2.75
N GLY A 97 -0.26 0.28 3.45
CA GLY A 97 0.71 -0.65 4.03
C GLY A 97 0.04 -1.59 5.03
N ALA A 98 -0.74 -1.05 5.95
CA ALA A 98 -1.53 -1.84 6.89
C ALA A 98 -2.49 -2.82 6.19
N LEU A 99 -3.07 -2.44 5.05
CA LEU A 99 -3.90 -3.35 4.26
C LEU A 99 -3.06 -4.49 3.64
N LEU A 100 -1.87 -4.19 3.10
CA LEU A 100 -0.96 -5.23 2.58
C LEU A 100 -0.56 -6.24 3.66
N PHE A 101 -0.20 -5.75 4.85
CA PHE A 101 0.08 -6.60 6.01
C PHE A 101 -1.10 -7.54 6.32
N ARG A 102 -2.32 -6.98 6.44
CA ARG A 102 -3.51 -7.79 6.75
C ARG A 102 -3.82 -8.82 5.67
N LEU A 103 -3.63 -8.47 4.39
CA LEU A 103 -3.77 -9.41 3.28
C LEU A 103 -2.75 -10.55 3.39
N ALA A 104 -1.47 -10.22 3.56
CA ALA A 104 -0.41 -11.22 3.69
C ALA A 104 -0.65 -12.14 4.91
N ASN A 105 -1.05 -11.57 6.04
CA ASN A 105 -1.41 -12.31 7.24
C ASN A 105 -2.67 -13.18 7.07
N TYR A 106 -3.69 -12.68 6.40
CA TYR A 106 -4.93 -13.43 6.14
C TYR A 106 -4.68 -14.67 5.26
N PHE A 107 -3.90 -14.49 4.19
CA PHE A 107 -3.55 -15.59 3.28
C PHE A 107 -2.40 -16.46 3.78
N LYS A 108 -1.72 -16.09 4.87
CA LYS A 108 -0.55 -16.82 5.40
C LYS A 108 0.52 -17.07 4.32
N SER A 109 0.82 -16.03 3.54
CA SER A 109 1.68 -16.10 2.34
C SER A 109 3.12 -16.41 2.73
N LYS A 110 3.61 -17.61 2.49
CA LYS A 110 5.02 -18.00 2.78
C LYS A 110 6.00 -17.49 1.73
N ASN A 111 5.55 -17.29 0.51
CA ASN A 111 6.36 -16.78 -0.59
C ASN A 111 5.69 -15.52 -1.15
N ILE A 112 6.45 -14.45 -1.24
CA ILE A 112 5.98 -13.14 -1.71
C ILE A 112 6.89 -12.70 -2.84
N LEU A 113 6.29 -12.31 -3.97
CA LEU A 113 6.97 -11.62 -5.05
C LEU A 113 6.42 -10.20 -5.15
N GLN A 114 7.31 -9.22 -5.02
CA GLN A 114 6.95 -7.81 -5.15
C GLN A 114 7.71 -7.17 -6.31
N ILE A 115 7.00 -6.49 -7.19
CA ILE A 115 7.56 -5.74 -8.31
C ILE A 115 7.42 -4.25 -8.00
N GLY A 116 8.55 -3.57 -7.86
CA GLY A 116 8.64 -2.17 -7.44
C GLY A 116 8.49 -2.03 -5.92
N THR A 117 9.59 -1.89 -5.22
CA THR A 117 9.61 -1.73 -3.76
C THR A 117 9.86 -0.28 -3.34
N THR A 118 10.36 0.56 -4.26
CA THR A 118 10.84 1.92 -3.98
C THR A 118 11.89 1.86 -2.84
N MET A 119 11.60 2.43 -1.68
CA MET A 119 12.51 2.45 -0.53
C MET A 119 12.22 1.36 0.53
N GLY A 120 11.50 0.29 0.15
CA GLY A 120 11.30 -0.89 0.97
C GLY A 120 10.12 -0.87 1.93
N LEU A 121 9.46 0.27 2.16
CA LEU A 121 8.37 0.38 3.15
C LEU A 121 7.21 -0.58 2.88
N SER A 122 6.84 -0.80 1.62
CA SER A 122 5.79 -1.76 1.27
C SER A 122 6.19 -3.21 1.51
N THR A 123 7.47 -3.53 1.29
CA THR A 123 8.03 -4.86 1.56
C THR A 123 7.99 -5.17 3.05
N LEU A 124 8.39 -4.21 3.90
CA LEU A 124 8.35 -4.36 5.35
C LEU A 124 6.92 -4.65 5.84
N TYR A 125 5.92 -3.93 5.33
CA TYR A 125 4.52 -4.24 5.66
C TYR A 125 4.10 -5.65 5.21
N LEU A 126 4.55 -6.10 4.04
CA LEU A 126 4.20 -7.43 3.52
C LEU A 126 4.86 -8.56 4.31
N THR A 127 6.04 -8.33 4.90
CA THR A 127 6.83 -9.37 5.54
C THR A 127 6.71 -9.40 7.06
N SER A 128 6.31 -8.31 7.70
CA SER A 128 6.32 -8.17 9.16
C SER A 128 5.22 -8.95 9.90
N TYR A 129 4.37 -9.73 9.22
CA TYR A 129 3.33 -10.50 9.89
C TYR A 129 3.81 -11.86 10.45
N ALA A 130 4.93 -12.39 9.97
CA ALA A 130 5.51 -13.65 10.44
C ALA A 130 6.99 -13.75 10.09
N THR A 131 7.72 -14.59 10.82
CA THR A 131 9.10 -14.96 10.54
C THR A 131 9.19 -16.13 9.55
N GLY A 132 10.35 -16.34 8.94
CA GLY A 132 10.59 -17.46 8.01
C GLY A 132 9.90 -17.31 6.64
N LEU A 133 9.56 -16.10 6.27
CA LEU A 133 9.01 -15.78 4.95
C LEU A 133 10.10 -15.67 3.90
N ARG A 134 9.79 -16.07 2.68
CA ARG A 134 10.62 -15.78 1.51
C ARG A 134 9.99 -14.64 0.72
N CYS A 135 10.63 -13.47 0.72
CA CYS A 135 10.22 -12.34 -0.09
C CYS A 135 11.27 -12.02 -1.14
N ILE A 136 10.85 -11.93 -2.40
CA ILE A 136 11.67 -11.46 -3.51
C ILE A 136 11.09 -10.11 -3.94
N ALA A 137 11.86 -9.05 -3.70
CA ALA A 137 11.50 -7.69 -4.08
C ALA A 137 12.38 -7.23 -5.25
N LEU A 138 11.76 -6.87 -6.35
CA LEU A 138 12.43 -6.36 -7.55
C LEU A 138 12.30 -4.84 -7.59
N GLU A 139 13.43 -4.16 -7.80
CA GLU A 139 13.49 -2.71 -7.96
C GLU A 139 14.44 -2.37 -9.11
N ASN A 140 13.99 -1.51 -10.02
CA ASN A 140 14.77 -1.15 -11.21
C ASN A 140 15.63 0.11 -11.03
N VAL A 141 15.44 0.85 -9.94
CA VAL A 141 16.25 2.03 -9.60
C VAL A 141 17.28 1.61 -8.55
N PRO A 142 18.60 1.56 -8.90
CA PRO A 142 19.64 1.05 -7.99
C PRO A 142 19.71 1.80 -6.67
N GLU A 143 19.51 3.11 -6.70
CA GLU A 143 19.53 3.97 -5.50
C GLU A 143 18.38 3.61 -4.55
N PHE A 144 17.18 3.33 -5.09
CA PHE A 144 16.05 2.85 -4.30
C PHE A 144 16.33 1.48 -3.69
N ALA A 145 16.87 0.56 -4.49
CA ALA A 145 17.24 -0.76 -4.03
C ALA A 145 18.29 -0.72 -2.90
N THR A 146 19.24 0.22 -2.96
CA THR A 146 20.26 0.40 -1.91
C THR A 146 19.62 0.85 -0.61
N ILE A 147 18.73 1.84 -0.65
CA ILE A 147 18.00 2.32 0.54
C ILE A 147 17.11 1.20 1.11
N ALA A 148 16.42 0.46 0.26
CA ALA A 148 15.60 -0.66 0.69
C ALA A 148 16.42 -1.76 1.39
N ARG A 149 17.60 -2.13 0.87
CA ARG A 149 18.50 -3.09 1.52
C ARG A 149 18.95 -2.61 2.89
N GLN A 150 19.27 -1.32 3.03
CA GLN A 150 19.63 -0.74 4.34
C GLN A 150 18.46 -0.78 5.32
N ALA A 151 17.24 -0.64 4.84
CA ALA A 151 16.04 -0.78 5.66
C ALA A 151 15.84 -2.22 6.16
N PHE A 152 16.02 -3.21 5.28
CA PHE A 152 15.86 -4.64 5.62
C PHE A 152 16.93 -5.19 6.55
N ALA A 153 18.16 -4.63 6.51
CA ALA A 153 19.25 -5.08 7.37
C ALA A 153 19.10 -4.65 8.85
N LYS A 154 18.10 -3.83 9.18
CA LYS A 154 17.82 -3.37 10.54
C LYS A 154 16.77 -4.20 11.27
N GLU A 155 16.13 -5.13 10.59
CA GLU A 155 15.14 -6.08 11.10
C GLU A 155 15.74 -7.49 11.22
#